data_1286e7aa2ff20667bf27531baee400bb
#
_entry.id   1286e7aa2ff20667bf27531baee400bb
#
_cell.length_a   1.000
_cell.length_b   1.000
_cell.length_c   1.000
_cell.angle_alpha   90.00
_cell.angle_beta   90.00
_cell.angle_gamma   90.00
#
_symmetry.space_group_name_H-M   'P 1'
#
loop_
_entity.id
_entity.type
_entity.pdbx_description
1 polymer ?
#
loop_
_entity_poly.entity_id
_entity_poly.type
_entity_poly.pdbx_seq_one_letter_code
_entity_poly.pdbx_strand_id
1 'polypeptide(L)'
;MTRKKVLVQHPEDIVLRDEAIFINTQYIGIFSGFFGIGVFAALSAFTPLWALKKGIFIVSLIAVLPYLLIAAYWLIVKIREKTGQWYDEKQYLDISRASLFTMVVSIVVMTAIFVIQYFSHAFEFMTITWWPFYVFLVLLLFSGSTLYYAKRAV
;
A
#
# COMPACT_ATOMS: atom_id res chain seq x y z
N MET A 1 1.90 -13.88 46.10
CA MET A 1 1.08 -12.98 45.30
C MET A 1 1.98 -11.94 44.65
N THR A 2 2.41 -12.18 43.41
CA THR A 2 3.32 -11.31 42.67
C THR A 2 2.49 -10.21 41.98
N ARG A 3 2.54 -8.99 42.49
CA ARG A 3 1.95 -7.83 41.85
C ARG A 3 2.63 -7.65 40.48
N LYS A 4 1.95 -7.99 39.38
CA LYS A 4 2.33 -7.52 38.03
C LYS A 4 2.41 -6.00 38.09
N LYS A 5 3.64 -5.45 38.00
CA LYS A 5 3.82 -4.04 37.70
C LYS A 5 3.16 -3.79 36.34
N VAL A 6 1.98 -3.19 36.36
CA VAL A 6 1.39 -2.60 35.16
C VAL A 6 2.34 -1.44 34.82
N LEU A 7 3.19 -1.64 33.82
CA LEU A 7 3.97 -0.57 33.20
C LEU A 7 2.95 0.45 32.69
N VAL A 8 2.79 1.53 33.42
CA VAL A 8 2.05 2.71 32.94
C VAL A 8 2.86 3.24 31.78
N GLN A 9 2.51 2.89 30.54
CA GLN A 9 3.11 3.49 29.36
C GLN A 9 2.78 4.98 29.37
N HIS A 10 3.81 5.82 29.29
CA HIS A 10 3.60 7.25 29.14
C HIS A 10 2.82 7.52 27.86
N PRO A 11 1.86 8.47 27.84
CA PRO A 11 1.08 8.77 26.64
C PRO A 11 1.97 9.15 25.44
N GLU A 12 3.13 9.77 25.68
CA GLU A 12 4.12 10.09 24.65
C GLU A 12 4.71 8.85 23.96
N ASP A 13 4.98 7.76 24.70
CA ASP A 13 5.51 6.52 24.15
C ASP A 13 4.50 5.83 23.21
N ILE A 14 3.22 5.97 23.51
CA ILE A 14 2.12 5.41 22.70
C ILE A 14 2.04 6.17 21.36
N VAL A 15 2.09 7.48 21.39
CA VAL A 15 2.02 8.33 20.19
C VAL A 15 3.21 8.06 19.27
N LEU A 16 4.43 8.02 19.81
CA LEU A 16 5.64 7.74 19.04
C LEU A 16 5.61 6.34 18.39
N ARG A 17 5.09 5.35 19.12
CA ARG A 17 4.92 3.98 18.58
C ARG A 17 3.95 3.95 17.43
N ASP A 18 2.81 4.63 17.54
CA ASP A 18 1.77 4.65 16.53
C ASP A 18 2.22 5.36 15.25
N GLU A 19 2.95 6.46 15.41
CA GLU A 19 3.56 7.17 14.28
C GLU A 19 4.60 6.29 13.56
N ALA A 20 5.44 5.59 14.32
CA ALA A 20 6.42 4.67 13.75
C ALA A 20 5.75 3.51 12.98
N ILE A 21 4.66 2.94 13.51
CA ILE A 21 3.90 1.88 12.82
C ILE A 21 3.28 2.44 11.53
N PHE A 22 2.69 3.63 11.59
CA PHE A 22 2.10 4.29 10.43
C PHE A 22 3.13 4.52 9.32
N ILE A 23 4.27 5.11 9.64
CA ILE A 23 5.36 5.37 8.69
C ILE A 23 5.91 4.06 8.12
N ASN A 24 6.19 3.05 8.95
CA ASN A 24 6.69 1.76 8.51
C ASN A 24 5.70 1.04 7.57
N THR A 25 4.40 1.17 7.83
CA THR A 25 3.36 0.64 6.95
C THR A 25 3.46 1.25 5.55
N GLN A 26 3.73 2.57 5.45
CA GLN A 26 3.89 3.22 4.16
C GLN A 26 5.17 2.75 3.42
N TYR A 27 6.29 2.58 4.12
CA TYR A 27 7.49 2.03 3.51
C TYR A 27 7.28 0.62 2.96
N ILE A 28 6.56 -0.24 3.69
CA ILE A 28 6.22 -1.58 3.21
C ILE A 28 5.29 -1.52 1.99
N GLY A 29 4.33 -0.60 1.99
CA GLY A 29 3.47 -0.36 0.83
C GLY A 29 4.25 0.06 -0.42
N ILE A 30 5.20 0.97 -0.28
CA ILE A 30 6.10 1.39 -1.37
C ILE A 30 6.92 0.19 -1.86
N PHE A 31 7.57 -0.54 -0.96
CA PHE A 31 8.36 -1.71 -1.32
C PHE A 31 7.52 -2.77 -2.04
N SER A 32 6.34 -3.10 -1.49
CA SER A 32 5.42 -4.06 -2.11
C SER A 32 4.95 -3.61 -3.50
N GLY A 33 4.67 -2.32 -3.66
CA GLY A 33 4.28 -1.73 -4.95
C GLY A 33 5.40 -1.84 -5.99
N PHE A 34 6.61 -1.41 -5.67
CA PHE A 34 7.77 -1.53 -6.57
C PHE A 34 8.11 -2.98 -6.90
N PHE A 35 8.17 -3.84 -5.88
CA PHE A 35 8.44 -5.26 -6.06
C PHE A 35 7.39 -5.92 -6.96
N GLY A 36 6.11 -5.65 -6.70
CA GLY A 36 5.01 -6.19 -7.49
C GLY A 36 5.06 -5.75 -8.96
N ILE A 37 5.28 -4.45 -9.22
CA ILE A 37 5.43 -3.92 -10.59
C ILE A 37 6.67 -4.52 -11.27
N GLY A 38 7.80 -4.61 -10.57
CA GLY A 38 9.04 -5.17 -11.11
C GLY A 38 8.90 -6.66 -11.48
N VAL A 39 8.31 -7.45 -10.59
CA VAL A 39 8.05 -8.88 -10.86
C VAL A 39 7.04 -9.04 -11.99
N PHE A 40 6.00 -8.21 -12.03
CA PHE A 40 5.04 -8.20 -13.13
C PHE A 40 5.73 -7.93 -14.47
N ALA A 41 6.57 -6.89 -14.55
CA ALA A 41 7.31 -6.53 -15.74
C ALA A 41 8.27 -7.66 -16.18
N ALA A 42 8.99 -8.27 -15.25
CA ALA A 42 9.89 -9.37 -15.50
C ALA A 42 9.13 -10.62 -16.02
N LEU A 43 8.04 -11.00 -15.36
CA LEU A 43 7.23 -12.14 -15.78
C LEU A 43 6.60 -11.91 -17.16
N SER A 44 6.12 -10.70 -17.45
CA SER A 44 5.54 -10.38 -18.76
C SER A 44 6.56 -10.44 -19.89
N ALA A 45 7.84 -10.15 -19.61
CA ALA A 45 8.91 -10.19 -20.60
C ALA A 45 9.43 -11.62 -20.90
N PHE A 46 9.38 -12.53 -19.91
CA PHE A 46 10.08 -13.80 -19.99
C PHE A 46 9.17 -15.04 -19.95
N THR A 47 7.87 -14.88 -19.72
CA THR A 47 7.00 -16.04 -19.48
C THR A 47 5.86 -16.12 -20.48
N PRO A 48 5.57 -17.31 -21.06
CA PRO A 48 4.43 -17.47 -21.95
C PRO A 48 3.09 -17.25 -21.20
N LEU A 49 2.12 -16.70 -21.90
CA LEU A 49 0.81 -16.24 -21.39
C LEU A 49 0.07 -17.24 -20.47
N TRP A 50 0.16 -18.54 -20.74
CA TRP A 50 -0.52 -19.56 -19.96
C TRP A 50 0.11 -19.81 -18.57
N ALA A 51 1.43 -19.71 -18.48
CA ALA A 51 2.16 -19.83 -17.20
C ALA A 51 2.05 -18.55 -16.36
N LEU A 52 1.91 -17.41 -17.03
CA LEU A 52 1.75 -16.09 -16.40
C LEU A 52 0.52 -16.03 -15.48
N LYS A 53 -0.60 -16.62 -15.90
CA LYS A 53 -1.89 -16.55 -15.16
C LYS A 53 -1.79 -17.06 -13.72
N LYS A 54 -1.12 -18.19 -13.50
CA LYS A 54 -0.98 -18.80 -12.16
C LYS A 54 0.10 -18.11 -11.34
N GLY A 55 1.23 -17.79 -11.96
CA GLY A 55 2.38 -17.19 -11.27
C GLY A 55 2.10 -15.79 -10.75
N ILE A 56 1.47 -14.92 -11.54
CA ILE A 56 1.17 -13.54 -11.15
C ILE A 56 0.23 -13.48 -9.97
N PHE A 57 -0.78 -14.32 -9.90
CA PHE A 57 -1.70 -14.32 -8.77
C PHE A 57 -0.98 -14.65 -7.45
N ILE A 58 -0.13 -15.66 -7.45
CA ILE A 58 0.64 -16.08 -6.27
C ILE A 58 1.62 -14.96 -5.85
N VAL A 59 2.36 -14.40 -6.81
CA VAL A 59 3.31 -13.33 -6.53
C VAL A 59 2.61 -12.07 -6.03
N SER A 60 1.45 -11.72 -6.59
CA SER A 60 0.64 -10.60 -6.13
C SER A 60 0.19 -10.79 -4.68
N LEU A 61 -0.26 -11.99 -4.34
CA LEU A 61 -0.68 -12.31 -2.98
C LEU A 61 0.49 -12.19 -1.99
N ILE A 62 1.65 -12.75 -2.35
CA ILE A 62 2.86 -12.70 -1.51
C ILE A 62 3.34 -11.25 -1.31
N ALA A 63 3.32 -10.43 -2.36
CA ALA A 63 3.82 -9.06 -2.28
C ALA A 63 2.91 -8.12 -1.48
N VAL A 64 1.59 -8.34 -1.51
CA VAL A 64 0.61 -7.51 -0.77
C VAL A 64 0.42 -7.99 0.68
N LEU A 65 0.66 -9.27 0.96
CA LEU A 65 0.42 -9.88 2.27
C LEU A 65 1.10 -9.14 3.45
N PRO A 66 2.40 -8.79 3.40
CA PRO A 66 3.06 -8.07 4.49
C PRO A 66 2.39 -6.72 4.79
N TYR A 67 1.99 -5.97 3.76
CA TYR A 67 1.30 -4.71 3.91
C TYR A 67 -0.06 -4.89 4.60
N LEU A 68 -0.85 -5.88 4.16
CA LEU A 68 -2.14 -6.19 4.78
C LEU A 68 -2.01 -6.62 6.23
N LEU A 69 -1.00 -7.43 6.57
CA LEU A 69 -0.76 -7.88 7.93
C LEU A 69 -0.42 -6.72 8.87
N ILE A 70 0.42 -5.78 8.44
CA ILE A 70 0.77 -4.60 9.23
C ILE A 70 -0.41 -3.65 9.35
N ALA A 71 -1.16 -3.42 8.27
CA ALA A 71 -2.36 -2.60 8.31
C ALA A 71 -3.43 -3.20 9.24
N ALA A 72 -3.63 -4.53 9.19
CA ALA A 72 -4.53 -5.25 10.09
C ALA A 72 -4.07 -5.16 11.55
N TYR A 73 -2.76 -5.36 11.81
CA TYR A 73 -2.19 -5.21 13.15
C TYR A 73 -2.43 -3.80 13.71
N TRP A 74 -2.15 -2.76 12.92
CA TRP A 74 -2.37 -1.38 13.30
C TRP A 74 -3.85 -1.10 13.59
N LEU A 75 -4.76 -1.61 12.75
CA LEU A 75 -6.21 -1.48 12.96
C LEU A 75 -6.66 -2.15 14.25
N ILE A 76 -6.17 -3.38 14.53
CA ILE A 76 -6.51 -4.12 15.76
C ILE A 76 -6.02 -3.37 17.00
N VAL A 77 -4.81 -2.81 16.97
CA VAL A 77 -4.27 -2.01 18.08
C VAL A 77 -5.15 -0.81 18.34
N LYS A 78 -5.53 -0.04 17.30
CA LYS A 78 -6.39 1.12 17.42
C LYS A 78 -7.79 0.80 17.97
N ILE A 79 -8.40 -0.30 17.54
CA ILE A 79 -9.70 -0.76 18.05
C ILE A 79 -9.61 -1.13 19.52
N ARG A 80 -8.52 -1.82 19.95
CA ARG A 80 -8.34 -2.26 21.34
C ARG A 80 -8.07 -1.11 22.30
N GLU A 81 -7.35 -0.09 21.88
CA GLU A 81 -6.99 1.05 22.71
C GLU A 81 -8.17 1.99 22.99
N LYS A 82 -9.34 1.77 22.35
CA LYS A 82 -10.57 2.58 22.52
C LYS A 82 -10.30 4.10 22.49
N THR A 83 -9.23 4.52 21.82
CA THR A 83 -8.92 5.93 21.66
C THR A 83 -10.00 6.55 20.78
N GLY A 84 -10.73 7.54 21.28
CA GLY A 84 -11.87 8.15 20.60
C GLY A 84 -11.50 8.86 19.28
N GLN A 85 -10.22 9.03 19.01
CA GLN A 85 -9.70 9.53 17.74
C GLN A 85 -8.84 8.45 17.10
N TRP A 86 -9.33 7.88 16.00
CA TRP A 86 -8.65 6.83 15.23
C TRP A 86 -7.37 7.31 14.55
N TYR A 87 -7.32 8.62 14.26
CA TYR A 87 -6.19 9.30 13.65
C TYR A 87 -6.01 10.65 14.32
N ASP A 88 -4.78 11.10 14.43
CA ASP A 88 -4.50 12.51 14.63
C ASP A 88 -5.09 13.30 13.44
N GLU A 89 -5.61 14.48 13.68
CA GLU A 89 -6.25 15.32 12.65
C GLU A 89 -5.31 15.54 11.44
N LYS A 90 -4.02 15.67 11.68
CA LYS A 90 -2.98 15.76 10.66
C LYS A 90 -2.90 14.47 9.83
N GLN A 91 -2.84 13.29 10.46
CA GLN A 91 -2.78 12.01 9.75
C GLN A 91 -4.02 11.80 8.87
N TYR A 92 -5.19 12.20 9.35
CA TYR A 92 -6.42 12.14 8.57
C TYR A 92 -6.34 13.03 7.33
N LEU A 93 -5.88 14.27 7.45
CA LEU A 93 -5.71 15.19 6.33
C LEU A 93 -4.69 14.66 5.31
N ASP A 94 -3.57 14.11 5.78
CA ASP A 94 -2.52 13.57 4.93
C ASP A 94 -3.01 12.35 4.14
N ILE A 95 -3.73 11.44 4.79
CA ILE A 95 -4.37 10.27 4.14
C ILE A 95 -5.42 10.72 3.12
N SER A 96 -6.24 11.71 3.46
CA SER A 96 -7.28 12.23 2.56
C SER A 96 -6.67 12.84 1.30
N ARG A 97 -5.62 13.66 1.43
CA ARG A 97 -4.89 14.24 0.30
C ARG A 97 -4.20 13.16 -0.54
N ALA A 98 -3.56 12.19 0.12
CA ALA A 98 -2.92 11.07 -0.56
C ALA A 98 -3.93 10.22 -1.35
N SER A 99 -5.13 9.99 -0.79
CA SER A 99 -6.20 9.25 -1.45
C SER A 99 -6.69 9.95 -2.70
N LEU A 100 -6.94 11.26 -2.64
CA LEU A 100 -7.33 12.05 -3.80
C LEU A 100 -6.25 12.05 -4.89
N PHE A 101 -5.01 12.29 -4.51
CA PHE A 101 -3.89 12.25 -5.44
C PHE A 101 -3.77 10.88 -6.12
N THR A 102 -3.80 9.80 -5.34
CA THR A 102 -3.73 8.43 -5.84
C THR A 102 -4.87 8.12 -6.81
N MET A 103 -6.09 8.51 -6.48
CA MET A 103 -7.26 8.29 -7.32
C MET A 103 -7.08 8.99 -8.68
N VAL A 104 -6.74 10.27 -8.68
CA VAL A 104 -6.55 11.04 -9.93
C VAL A 104 -5.42 10.46 -10.77
N VAL A 105 -4.24 10.24 -10.17
CA VAL A 105 -3.07 9.75 -10.91
C VAL A 105 -3.29 8.32 -11.42
N SER A 106 -3.90 7.43 -10.63
CA SER A 106 -4.18 6.07 -11.09
C SER A 106 -5.16 6.04 -12.26
N ILE A 107 -6.20 6.88 -12.26
CA ILE A 107 -7.13 6.99 -13.39
C ILE A 107 -6.40 7.48 -14.64
N VAL A 108 -5.56 8.53 -14.53
CA VAL A 108 -4.80 9.06 -15.65
C VAL A 108 -3.86 8.00 -16.23
N VAL A 109 -3.09 7.32 -15.38
CA VAL A 109 -2.14 6.27 -15.81
C VAL A 109 -2.89 5.11 -16.48
N MET A 110 -3.98 4.64 -15.86
CA MET A 110 -4.75 3.53 -16.41
C MET A 110 -5.43 3.89 -17.73
N THR A 111 -5.93 5.13 -17.86
CA THR A 111 -6.48 5.63 -19.12
C THR A 111 -5.41 5.72 -20.21
N ALA A 112 -4.22 6.22 -19.88
CA ALA A 112 -3.10 6.26 -20.82
C ALA A 112 -2.69 4.87 -21.32
N ILE A 113 -2.56 3.90 -20.41
CA ILE A 113 -2.28 2.51 -20.77
C ILE A 113 -3.37 1.92 -21.66
N PHE A 114 -4.64 2.17 -21.33
CA PHE A 114 -5.78 1.71 -22.15
C PHE A 114 -5.72 2.29 -23.56
N VAL A 115 -5.45 3.59 -23.71
CA VAL A 115 -5.33 4.25 -25.01
C VAL A 115 -4.18 3.66 -25.80
N ILE A 116 -3.00 3.50 -25.19
CA ILE A 116 -1.84 2.88 -25.84
C ILE A 116 -2.16 1.45 -26.32
N GLN A 117 -2.81 0.65 -25.46
CA GLN A 117 -3.22 -0.70 -25.80
C GLN A 117 -4.20 -0.73 -26.99
N TYR A 118 -5.18 0.17 -26.99
CA TYR A 118 -6.21 0.25 -28.03
C TYR A 118 -5.59 0.54 -29.42
N PHE A 119 -4.61 1.45 -29.49
CA PHE A 119 -3.99 1.85 -30.76
C PHE A 119 -2.82 0.97 -31.21
N SER A 120 -2.06 0.39 -30.29
CA SER A 120 -0.81 -0.32 -30.63
C SER A 120 -0.89 -1.83 -30.55
N HIS A 121 -1.96 -2.39 -29.99
CA HIS A 121 -2.06 -3.83 -29.63
C HIS A 121 -0.85 -4.37 -28.85
N ALA A 122 -0.04 -3.47 -28.28
CA ALA A 122 1.27 -3.79 -27.69
C ALA A 122 1.17 -4.58 -26.38
N PHE A 123 0.00 -4.60 -25.73
CA PHE A 123 -0.19 -5.17 -24.39
C PHE A 123 -1.34 -6.19 -24.33
N GLU A 124 -1.39 -7.16 -25.25
CA GLU A 124 -2.43 -8.21 -25.24
C GLU A 124 -2.49 -9.01 -23.94
N PHE A 125 -1.36 -9.13 -23.22
CA PHE A 125 -1.27 -9.78 -21.91
C PHE A 125 -1.94 -8.98 -20.79
N MET A 126 -2.18 -7.68 -20.96
CA MET A 126 -2.78 -6.84 -19.93
C MET A 126 -4.21 -7.24 -19.57
N THR A 127 -4.97 -7.88 -20.45
CA THR A 127 -6.35 -8.29 -20.15
C THR A 127 -6.51 -9.15 -18.90
N ILE A 128 -5.49 -9.94 -18.56
CA ILE A 128 -5.52 -10.86 -17.40
C ILE A 128 -4.79 -10.27 -16.19
N THR A 129 -3.83 -9.42 -16.46
CA THR A 129 -2.88 -8.90 -15.47
C THR A 129 -3.19 -7.48 -15.01
N TRP A 130 -4.28 -6.90 -15.51
CA TRP A 130 -4.75 -5.57 -15.15
C TRP A 130 -4.92 -5.39 -13.64
N TRP A 131 -5.56 -6.36 -12.99
CA TRP A 131 -5.87 -6.25 -11.58
C TRP A 131 -4.63 -6.23 -10.69
N PRO A 132 -3.68 -7.19 -10.80
CA PRO A 132 -2.45 -7.11 -10.02
C PRO A 132 -1.65 -5.84 -10.27
N PHE A 133 -1.52 -5.42 -11.52
CA PHE A 133 -0.83 -4.19 -11.86
C PHE A 133 -1.48 -2.97 -11.21
N TYR A 134 -2.80 -2.86 -11.28
CA TYR A 134 -3.55 -1.78 -10.66
C TYR A 134 -3.36 -1.75 -9.14
N VAL A 135 -3.44 -2.91 -8.48
CA VAL A 135 -3.23 -3.01 -7.02
C VAL A 135 -1.84 -2.52 -6.63
N PHE A 136 -0.79 -2.96 -7.32
CA PHE A 136 0.57 -2.51 -7.03
C PHE A 136 0.80 -1.03 -7.32
N LEU A 137 0.22 -0.52 -8.40
CA LEU A 137 0.26 0.90 -8.74
C LEU A 137 -0.41 1.74 -7.64
N VAL A 138 -1.60 1.36 -7.20
CA VAL A 138 -2.32 2.05 -6.13
C VAL A 138 -1.55 1.99 -4.81
N LEU A 139 -0.99 0.83 -4.44
CA LEU A 139 -0.15 0.70 -3.24
C LEU A 139 1.05 1.65 -3.29
N LEU A 140 1.74 1.69 -4.42
CA LEU A 140 2.91 2.55 -4.60
C LEU A 140 2.53 4.04 -4.50
N LEU A 141 1.50 4.46 -5.23
CA LEU A 141 1.06 5.85 -5.26
C LEU A 141 0.50 6.30 -3.91
N PHE A 142 -0.34 5.48 -3.29
CA PHE A 142 -0.96 5.81 -2.00
C PHE A 142 0.09 5.89 -0.89
N SER A 143 0.93 4.87 -0.77
CA SER A 143 1.96 4.85 0.27
C SER A 143 3.02 5.93 0.06
N GLY A 144 3.44 6.18 -1.18
CA GLY A 144 4.39 7.22 -1.52
C GLY A 144 3.85 8.62 -1.25
N SER A 145 2.62 8.91 -1.67
CA SER A 145 1.98 10.21 -1.43
C SER A 145 1.69 10.44 0.05
N THR A 146 1.22 9.43 0.78
CA THR A 146 1.01 9.53 2.23
C THR A 146 2.31 9.87 2.95
N LEU A 147 3.40 9.18 2.62
CA LEU A 147 4.72 9.45 3.20
C LEU A 147 5.24 10.85 2.84
N TYR A 148 5.01 11.29 1.61
CA TYR A 148 5.37 12.63 1.17
C TYR A 148 4.65 13.72 1.97
N TYR A 149 3.32 13.60 2.14
CA TYR A 149 2.54 14.58 2.91
C TYR A 149 2.91 14.53 4.39
N ALA A 150 3.10 13.36 4.98
CA ALA A 150 3.50 13.21 6.36
C ALA A 150 4.85 13.90 6.67
N LYS A 151 5.83 13.81 5.74
CA LYS A 151 7.16 14.43 5.91
C LYS A 151 7.20 15.92 5.58
N ARG A 152 6.32 16.43 4.72
CA ARG A 152 6.33 17.83 4.31
C ARG A 152 5.83 18.79 5.40
N ALA A 153 5.13 18.30 6.39
CA ALA A 153 4.54 19.10 7.46
C ALA A 153 5.48 19.30 8.67
N VAL A 154 6.73 18.85 8.55
CA VAL A 154 7.84 19.18 9.44
C VAL A 154 8.65 20.28 8.76
#